data_7929f08c8f9234d91df17646ba036930
#
_entry.id   7929f08c8f9234d91df17646ba036930
#
_cell.length_a   1.000
_cell.length_b   1.000
_cell.length_c   1.000
_cell.angle_alpha   90.00
_cell.angle_beta   90.00
_cell.angle_gamma   90.00
#
_symmetry.space_group_name_H-M   'P 1'
#
loop_
_entity.id
_entity.type
_entity.pdbx_description
1 polymer ?
#
loop_
_entity_poly.entity_id
_entity_poly.type
_entity_poly.pdbx_seq_one_letter_code
_entity_poly.pdbx_strand_id
1 'polypeptide(L)'
;IHHDCYNTDSTDAVLPVGICPEVNVAMEKTNPNASPAIFFDNFDNPVSPFLGGLAIRDLDAEEVRTIGFFSPAKHDGGGYLIQSSYSFVDGRNLIVCPPSHNHVLMLRATDEKGTPLPVFEKVLDINIKEAAERVLGRSLEQNLLSIVFDYDGNLWFVTGGFRIYPSRGQQGAMGYISHNAIETILAGGTADLDHEVHVYAPAPGEGAENGIASCREGAVILTNLACYLLRANGGVEVVWRTPYDSVGAKDSREGAATTGGGLAWGGGCSPSLSRELVFFTDNLETVSLMAVDIRT
;
A
#
# COMPACT_ATOMS: atom_id res chain seq x y z
N ILE A 1 -1.54 12.74 1.26
CA ILE A 1 -2.89 12.32 0.88
C ILE A 1 -2.79 11.03 0.06
N HIS A 2 -2.44 9.92 0.70
CA HIS A 2 -2.34 8.61 0.06
C HIS A 2 -3.55 7.71 0.44
N HIS A 3 -4.73 8.29 0.66
CA HIS A 3 -5.76 7.59 1.44
C HIS A 3 -7.06 7.36 0.70
N ASP A 4 -7.13 7.71 -0.57
CA ASP A 4 -8.20 7.28 -1.43
C ASP A 4 -7.93 5.85 -1.95
N CYS A 5 -8.99 5.10 -2.25
CA CYS A 5 -8.89 3.69 -2.64
C CYS A 5 -8.13 3.45 -3.96
N TYR A 6 -7.93 4.49 -4.74
CA TYR A 6 -7.16 4.47 -6.00
C TYR A 6 -5.72 5.01 -5.86
N ASN A 7 -5.38 5.55 -4.68
CA ASN A 7 -4.08 6.13 -4.36
C ASN A 7 -3.68 7.24 -5.36
N THR A 8 -4.63 8.12 -5.65
CA THR A 8 -4.44 9.17 -6.66
C THR A 8 -3.67 10.38 -6.15
N ASP A 9 -3.35 10.43 -4.86
CA ASP A 9 -2.74 11.59 -4.19
C ASP A 9 -3.55 12.88 -4.31
N SER A 10 -4.87 12.74 -4.48
CA SER A 10 -5.79 13.85 -4.63
C SER A 10 -6.94 13.78 -3.62
N THR A 11 -7.62 14.90 -3.41
CA THR A 11 -8.82 14.96 -2.57
C THR A 11 -9.85 15.89 -3.18
N ASP A 12 -11.10 15.46 -3.15
CA ASP A 12 -12.25 16.31 -3.50
C ASP A 12 -12.75 17.14 -2.29
N ALA A 13 -12.15 16.92 -1.11
CA ALA A 13 -12.51 17.67 0.08
C ALA A 13 -12.14 19.15 -0.07
N VAL A 14 -13.04 20.01 0.34
CA VAL A 14 -12.76 21.45 0.41
C VAL A 14 -11.72 21.65 1.51
N LEU A 15 -10.51 22.03 1.11
CA LEU A 15 -9.48 22.36 2.08
C LEU A 15 -9.86 23.63 2.85
N PRO A 16 -9.57 23.72 4.15
CA PRO A 16 -9.82 24.92 4.91
C PRO A 16 -9.01 26.07 4.32
N VAL A 17 -9.70 27.12 3.91
CA VAL A 17 -9.10 28.37 3.43
C VAL A 17 -9.15 29.38 4.57
N GLY A 18 -8.00 29.78 5.03
CA GLY A 18 -7.89 30.81 6.07
C GLY A 18 -6.75 30.53 7.06
N ILE A 19 -6.60 31.46 7.97
CA ILE A 19 -5.66 31.32 9.09
C ILE A 19 -6.40 30.54 10.19
N CYS A 20 -5.87 29.37 10.56
CA CYS A 20 -6.32 28.67 11.75
C CYS A 20 -5.78 29.44 12.99
N PRO A 21 -6.63 30.11 13.78
CA PRO A 21 -6.17 30.95 14.90
C PRO A 21 -5.61 30.13 16.08
N GLU A 22 -5.99 28.87 16.18
CA GLU A 22 -5.58 27.99 17.26
C GLU A 22 -5.19 26.62 16.71
N VAL A 23 -3.99 26.17 17.07
CA VAL A 23 -3.50 24.82 16.80
C VAL A 23 -3.35 24.10 18.14
N ASN A 24 -4.20 23.12 18.39
CA ASN A 24 -4.04 22.24 19.53
C ASN A 24 -3.02 21.14 19.19
N VAL A 25 -1.96 21.05 19.96
CA VAL A 25 -0.94 20.02 19.82
C VAL A 25 -1.08 19.05 21.00
N ALA A 26 -1.57 17.84 20.68
CA ALA A 26 -1.56 16.74 21.64
C ALA A 26 -0.38 15.82 21.34
N MET A 27 0.46 15.56 22.33
CA MET A 27 1.62 14.67 22.20
C MET A 27 1.36 13.37 22.97
N GLU A 28 1.41 12.26 22.25
CA GLU A 28 1.41 10.94 22.87
C GLU A 28 2.85 10.49 23.15
N LYS A 29 3.16 10.25 24.42
CA LYS A 29 4.53 9.91 24.86
C LYS A 29 4.90 8.44 24.64
N THR A 30 3.98 7.59 24.18
CA THR A 30 4.10 6.14 24.27
C THR A 30 4.15 5.40 22.92
N ASN A 31 4.22 6.10 21.79
CA ASN A 31 4.26 5.44 20.48
C ASN A 31 5.62 5.57 19.80
N PRO A 32 6.55 4.62 20.01
CA PRO A 32 7.87 4.63 19.35
C PRO A 32 7.81 4.31 17.84
N ASN A 33 6.67 3.83 17.31
CA ASN A 33 6.49 3.36 15.95
C ASN A 33 5.42 4.17 15.19
N ALA A 34 5.31 5.46 15.46
CA ALA A 34 4.37 6.31 14.74
C ALA A 34 4.73 6.38 13.26
N SER A 35 3.92 5.76 12.41
CA SER A 35 3.88 6.14 11.01
C SER A 35 3.25 7.53 10.89
N PRO A 36 3.74 8.38 10.00
CA PRO A 36 3.20 9.73 9.81
C PRO A 36 1.80 9.74 9.16
N ALA A 37 1.25 8.59 8.79
CA ALA A 37 -0.02 8.52 8.09
C ALA A 37 -1.18 8.50 9.07
N ILE A 38 -2.11 9.42 8.89
CA ILE A 38 -3.43 9.44 9.50
C ILE A 38 -4.43 9.47 8.36
N PHE A 39 -5.46 8.65 8.42
CA PHE A 39 -6.57 8.67 7.48
C PHE A 39 -7.90 8.68 8.27
N PHE A 40 -8.97 9.04 7.59
CA PHE A 40 -10.28 9.13 8.22
C PHE A 40 -11.20 8.08 7.63
N ASP A 41 -12.04 7.51 8.47
CA ASP A 41 -13.13 6.68 7.99
C ASP A 41 -14.29 7.55 7.42
N ASN A 42 -15.32 6.90 6.87
CA ASN A 42 -16.44 7.63 6.27
C ASN A 42 -17.33 8.39 7.29
N PHE A 43 -17.01 8.29 8.57
CA PHE A 43 -17.66 8.97 9.68
C PHE A 43 -16.74 9.99 10.37
N ASP A 44 -15.64 10.36 9.70
CA ASP A 44 -14.62 11.31 10.20
C ASP A 44 -13.85 10.82 11.44
N ASN A 45 -13.86 9.52 11.75
CA ASN A 45 -13.02 8.99 12.81
C ASN A 45 -11.55 8.92 12.35
N PRO A 46 -10.61 9.53 13.09
CA PRO A 46 -9.20 9.48 12.73
C PRO A 46 -8.60 8.10 13.04
N VAL A 47 -8.10 7.44 12.02
CA VAL A 47 -7.41 6.15 12.11
C VAL A 47 -5.92 6.37 11.96
N SER A 48 -5.14 5.87 12.89
CA SER A 48 -3.69 6.01 12.89
C SER A 48 -2.99 4.71 13.31
N PRO A 49 -1.74 4.50 12.91
CA PRO A 49 -0.92 3.42 13.43
C PRO A 49 -0.68 3.57 14.92
N PHE A 50 -0.69 2.45 15.62
CA PHE A 50 -0.43 2.42 17.05
C PHE A 50 0.05 1.03 17.47
N LEU A 51 1.19 0.96 18.14
CA LEU A 51 1.77 -0.29 18.69
C LEU A 51 1.78 -1.47 17.70
N GLY A 52 2.09 -1.19 16.42
CA GLY A 52 2.13 -2.22 15.37
C GLY A 52 0.77 -2.58 14.77
N GLY A 53 -0.30 -1.93 15.22
CA GLY A 53 -1.65 -2.07 14.73
C GLY A 53 -2.23 -0.77 14.20
N LEU A 54 -3.56 -0.66 14.20
CA LEU A 54 -4.32 0.54 13.88
C LEU A 54 -5.22 0.91 15.05
N ALA A 55 -5.41 2.21 15.28
CA ALA A 55 -6.27 2.71 16.33
C ALA A 55 -7.13 3.89 15.84
N ILE A 56 -8.36 3.97 16.33
CA ILE A 56 -9.15 5.21 16.31
C ILE A 56 -8.85 5.97 17.59
N ARG A 57 -8.63 7.28 17.44
CA ARG A 57 -8.31 8.18 18.53
C ARG A 57 -9.45 9.14 18.79
N ASP A 58 -9.77 9.35 20.07
CA ASP A 58 -10.62 10.45 20.52
C ASP A 58 -9.73 11.69 20.66
N LEU A 59 -9.87 12.60 19.69
CA LEU A 59 -9.10 13.85 19.65
C LEU A 59 -9.80 14.99 20.40
N ASP A 60 -11.07 14.82 20.74
CA ASP A 60 -11.87 15.82 21.48
C ASP A 60 -11.72 15.66 23.00
N ALA A 61 -11.13 14.55 23.44
CA ALA A 61 -10.85 14.35 24.85
C ALA A 61 -9.74 15.29 25.33
N GLU A 62 -9.79 15.67 26.61
CA GLU A 62 -8.78 16.49 27.26
C GLU A 62 -7.35 15.89 27.15
N GLU A 63 -7.29 14.54 27.15
CA GLU A 63 -6.09 13.77 26.77
C GLU A 63 -6.46 12.81 25.63
N VAL A 64 -5.64 12.77 24.56
CA VAL A 64 -5.84 11.85 23.43
C VAL A 64 -5.87 10.41 23.95
N ARG A 65 -6.95 9.70 23.68
CA ARG A 65 -7.13 8.31 24.09
C ARG A 65 -7.53 7.42 22.92
N THR A 66 -7.15 6.16 23.00
CA THR A 66 -7.58 5.13 22.06
C THR A 66 -9.00 4.68 22.42
N ILE A 67 -9.91 4.72 21.45
CA ILE A 67 -11.30 4.28 21.59
C ILE A 67 -11.62 3.02 20.77
N GLY A 68 -10.78 2.67 19.79
CA GLY A 68 -10.87 1.44 19.03
C GLY A 68 -9.49 0.98 18.57
N PHE A 69 -9.25 -0.32 18.46
CA PHE A 69 -7.93 -0.86 18.18
C PHE A 69 -7.95 -2.20 17.43
N PHE A 70 -6.98 -2.39 16.53
CA PHE A 70 -6.63 -3.66 15.92
C PHE A 70 -5.13 -3.94 16.09
N SER A 71 -4.79 -5.12 16.60
CA SER A 71 -3.40 -5.59 16.67
C SER A 71 -3.25 -6.91 15.92
N PRO A 72 -2.56 -6.94 14.79
CA PRO A 72 -2.32 -8.18 14.06
C PRO A 72 -1.43 -9.16 14.84
N ALA A 73 -0.55 -8.68 15.70
CA ALA A 73 0.41 -9.50 16.45
C ALA A 73 -0.22 -10.60 17.33
N LYS A 74 -1.47 -10.45 17.71
CA LYS A 74 -2.17 -11.44 18.53
C LYS A 74 -2.86 -12.54 17.71
N HIS A 75 -3.01 -12.36 16.40
CA HIS A 75 -3.82 -13.23 15.57
C HIS A 75 -3.02 -14.30 14.82
N ASP A 76 -1.75 -14.05 14.49
CA ASP A 76 -1.00 -14.91 13.56
C ASP A 76 0.42 -15.26 14.00
N GLY A 77 0.71 -15.19 15.29
CA GLY A 77 1.97 -15.70 15.88
C GLY A 77 3.22 -14.85 15.60
N GLY A 78 3.09 -13.65 15.08
CA GLY A 78 4.21 -12.77 14.80
C GLY A 78 3.86 -11.29 14.89
N GLY A 79 4.82 -10.46 15.28
CA GLY A 79 4.66 -9.02 15.39
C GLY A 79 4.58 -8.36 14.01
N TYR A 80 3.39 -8.16 13.48
CA TYR A 80 3.17 -7.50 12.21
C TYR A 80 3.07 -6.00 12.38
N LEU A 81 3.92 -5.28 11.67
CA LEU A 81 3.71 -3.86 11.44
C LEU A 81 2.74 -3.70 10.28
N ILE A 82 1.67 -2.95 10.47
CA ILE A 82 0.82 -2.54 9.36
C ILE A 82 1.54 -1.45 8.58
N GLN A 83 1.61 -1.60 7.27
CA GLN A 83 2.10 -0.57 6.34
C GLN A 83 1.02 0.51 6.19
N SER A 84 0.87 1.31 7.23
CA SER A 84 -0.21 2.29 7.33
C SER A 84 -0.15 3.37 6.26
N SER A 85 1.05 3.66 5.74
CA SER A 85 1.22 4.61 4.64
C SER A 85 0.48 4.21 3.36
N TYR A 86 0.11 2.93 3.25
CA TYR A 86 -0.61 2.39 2.10
C TYR A 86 -1.92 1.73 2.52
N SER A 87 -2.42 2.08 3.70
CA SER A 87 -3.76 1.72 4.16
C SER A 87 -4.74 2.81 3.78
N PHE A 88 -5.97 2.43 3.49
CA PHE A 88 -7.04 3.35 3.11
C PHE A 88 -8.40 2.82 3.57
N VAL A 89 -9.43 3.64 3.45
CA VAL A 89 -10.83 3.24 3.70
C VAL A 89 -11.55 3.13 2.37
N ASP A 90 -12.26 2.03 2.16
CA ASP A 90 -13.05 1.82 0.95
C ASP A 90 -14.47 2.43 1.07
N GLY A 91 -15.23 2.38 -0.04
CA GLY A 91 -16.60 2.91 -0.07
C GLY A 91 -17.58 2.22 0.88
N ARG A 92 -17.24 1.05 1.44
CA ARG A 92 -18.00 0.30 2.45
C ARG A 92 -17.61 0.64 3.88
N ASN A 93 -16.77 1.62 4.07
CA ASN A 93 -16.15 1.98 5.35
C ASN A 93 -15.28 0.86 5.95
N LEU A 94 -14.67 0.04 5.10
CA LEU A 94 -13.71 -0.96 5.54
C LEU A 94 -12.30 -0.41 5.41
N ILE A 95 -11.49 -0.57 6.45
CA ILE A 95 -10.06 -0.25 6.39
C ILE A 95 -9.37 -1.38 5.64
N VAL A 96 -8.75 -1.06 4.51
CA VAL A 96 -7.95 -1.98 3.72
C VAL A 96 -6.48 -1.73 4.04
N CYS A 97 -5.78 -2.74 4.51
CA CYS A 97 -4.41 -2.56 4.96
C CYS A 97 -3.51 -3.75 4.63
N PRO A 98 -2.24 -3.50 4.26
CA PRO A 98 -1.21 -4.50 4.09
C PRO A 98 -0.39 -4.63 5.39
N PRO A 99 -0.63 -5.64 6.23
CA PRO A 99 0.31 -5.96 7.29
C PRO A 99 1.55 -6.62 6.69
N SER A 100 2.67 -6.59 7.42
CA SER A 100 3.83 -7.41 7.06
C SER A 100 3.43 -8.90 6.99
N HIS A 101 4.20 -9.72 6.29
CA HIS A 101 3.99 -11.16 6.03
C HIS A 101 2.97 -11.50 4.93
N ASN A 102 2.77 -10.58 3.98
CA ASN A 102 2.07 -10.89 2.74
C ASN A 102 0.57 -11.20 2.88
N HIS A 103 -0.05 -10.63 3.91
CA HIS A 103 -1.50 -10.64 4.07
C HIS A 103 -2.12 -9.34 3.56
N VAL A 104 -3.31 -9.42 3.01
CA VAL A 104 -4.23 -8.31 2.80
C VAL A 104 -5.35 -8.44 3.81
N LEU A 105 -5.57 -7.40 4.60
CA LEU A 105 -6.66 -7.36 5.57
C LEU A 105 -7.70 -6.32 5.18
N MET A 106 -8.97 -6.64 5.44
CA MET A 106 -10.03 -5.64 5.51
C MET A 106 -10.66 -5.69 6.91
N LEU A 107 -10.76 -4.53 7.53
CA LEU A 107 -11.17 -4.38 8.92
C LEU A 107 -12.41 -3.48 9.01
N ARG A 108 -13.39 -3.89 9.79
CA ARG A 108 -14.49 -3.05 10.23
C ARG A 108 -14.12 -2.39 11.55
N ALA A 109 -14.02 -1.08 11.56
CA ALA A 109 -13.59 -0.31 12.73
C ALA A 109 -14.74 0.37 13.46
N THR A 110 -15.92 0.49 12.81
CA THR A 110 -17.11 1.12 13.36
C THR A 110 -18.36 0.28 13.12
N ASP A 111 -19.38 0.54 13.90
CA ASP A 111 -20.74 0.06 13.62
C ASP A 111 -21.40 0.84 12.46
N GLU A 112 -22.63 0.50 12.11
CA GLU A 112 -23.41 1.15 11.04
C GLU A 112 -23.71 2.64 11.30
N LYS A 113 -23.55 3.09 12.53
CA LYS A 113 -23.78 4.49 12.93
C LYS A 113 -22.50 5.30 13.02
N GLY A 114 -21.34 4.66 12.72
CA GLY A 114 -20.03 5.28 12.82
C GLY A 114 -19.43 5.28 14.22
N THR A 115 -20.02 4.53 15.16
CA THR A 115 -19.46 4.40 16.51
C THR A 115 -18.26 3.46 16.47
N PRO A 116 -17.08 3.89 16.95
CA PRO A 116 -15.90 3.04 16.97
C PRO A 116 -16.09 1.75 17.77
N LEU A 117 -15.68 0.65 17.19
CA LEU A 117 -15.63 -0.65 17.86
C LEU A 117 -14.40 -0.69 18.78
N PRO A 118 -14.52 -1.13 20.05
CA PRO A 118 -13.36 -1.27 20.94
C PRO A 118 -12.25 -2.18 20.39
N VAL A 119 -12.62 -3.18 19.61
CA VAL A 119 -11.73 -4.07 18.86
C VAL A 119 -12.26 -4.13 17.42
N PHE A 120 -11.43 -3.79 16.45
CA PHE A 120 -11.82 -3.87 15.04
C PHE A 120 -12.07 -5.33 14.65
N GLU A 121 -13.06 -5.52 13.83
CA GLU A 121 -13.43 -6.83 13.31
C GLU A 121 -12.67 -7.12 12.01
N LYS A 122 -11.99 -8.25 11.92
CA LYS A 122 -11.35 -8.72 10.68
C LYS A 122 -12.42 -9.37 9.81
N VAL A 123 -12.75 -8.75 8.67
CA VAL A 123 -13.79 -9.24 7.74
C VAL A 123 -13.21 -9.92 6.50
N LEU A 124 -11.93 -9.65 6.20
CA LEU A 124 -11.20 -10.33 5.14
C LEU A 124 -9.73 -10.50 5.55
N ASP A 125 -9.16 -11.66 5.22
CA ASP A 125 -7.75 -11.99 5.40
C ASP A 125 -7.30 -12.91 4.27
N ILE A 126 -6.48 -12.37 3.37
CA ILE A 126 -5.95 -13.11 2.22
C ILE A 126 -4.43 -13.10 2.27
N ASN A 127 -3.81 -14.28 2.34
CA ASN A 127 -2.35 -14.44 2.22
C ASN A 127 -1.98 -14.63 0.76
N ILE A 128 -1.19 -13.70 0.21
CA ILE A 128 -0.76 -13.76 -1.21
C ILE A 128 0.55 -14.56 -1.38
N LYS A 129 1.18 -14.97 -0.29
CA LYS A 129 2.53 -15.55 -0.31
C LYS A 129 2.61 -16.80 -1.16
N GLU A 130 1.69 -17.75 -0.98
CA GLU A 130 1.72 -19.02 -1.73
C GLU A 130 1.57 -18.82 -3.23
N ALA A 131 0.65 -17.93 -3.64
CA ALA A 131 0.48 -17.59 -5.04
C ALA A 131 1.74 -16.94 -5.63
N ALA A 132 2.36 -16.02 -4.89
CA ALA A 132 3.60 -15.37 -5.31
C ALA A 132 4.76 -16.38 -5.41
N GLU A 133 4.96 -17.24 -4.41
CA GLU A 133 6.03 -18.26 -4.41
C GLU A 133 5.90 -19.26 -5.55
N ARG A 134 4.69 -19.64 -5.90
CA ARG A 134 4.40 -20.52 -7.04
C ARG A 134 4.87 -19.91 -8.36
N VAL A 135 4.58 -18.63 -8.59
CA VAL A 135 4.99 -17.93 -9.81
C VAL A 135 6.49 -17.62 -9.82
N LEU A 136 7.06 -17.25 -8.68
CA LEU A 136 8.48 -16.97 -8.54
C LEU A 136 9.34 -18.24 -8.63
N GLY A 137 8.76 -19.43 -8.34
CA GLY A 137 9.51 -20.69 -8.23
C GLY A 137 10.49 -20.74 -7.03
N ARG A 138 10.31 -19.86 -6.06
CA ARG A 138 11.14 -19.75 -4.85
C ARG A 138 10.38 -19.04 -3.72
N SER A 139 10.93 -19.08 -2.52
CA SER A 139 10.40 -18.34 -1.39
C SER A 139 10.33 -16.84 -1.66
N LEU A 140 9.20 -16.24 -1.28
CA LEU A 140 9.01 -14.80 -1.26
C LEU A 140 9.58 -14.24 0.04
N GLU A 141 10.69 -13.53 -0.08
CA GLU A 141 11.37 -12.91 1.08
C GLU A 141 10.95 -11.45 1.31
N GLN A 142 10.34 -10.83 0.29
CA GLN A 142 9.77 -9.50 0.41
C GLN A 142 8.40 -9.54 1.08
N ASN A 143 8.08 -8.47 1.79
CA ASN A 143 6.77 -8.27 2.36
C ASN A 143 5.85 -7.53 1.39
N LEU A 144 4.55 -7.69 1.59
CA LEU A 144 3.54 -6.86 0.95
C LEU A 144 3.80 -5.39 1.35
N LEU A 145 3.91 -4.53 0.35
CA LEU A 145 4.25 -3.12 0.55
C LEU A 145 3.04 -2.22 0.38
N SER A 146 2.38 -2.31 -0.75
CA SER A 146 1.30 -1.42 -1.12
C SER A 146 0.17 -2.17 -1.80
N ILE A 147 -1.03 -1.65 -1.63
CA ILE A 147 -2.27 -2.15 -2.21
C ILE A 147 -3.11 -0.98 -2.73
N VAL A 148 -3.92 -1.23 -3.74
CA VAL A 148 -4.85 -0.25 -4.31
C VAL A 148 -5.96 -0.98 -5.07
N PHE A 149 -7.19 -0.46 -5.07
CA PHE A 149 -8.23 -0.95 -5.96
C PHE A 149 -8.04 -0.40 -7.37
N ASP A 150 -8.35 -1.21 -8.40
CA ASP A 150 -8.59 -0.70 -9.73
C ASP A 150 -10.09 -0.33 -9.93
N TYR A 151 -10.40 0.18 -11.12
CA TYR A 151 -11.75 0.61 -11.47
C TYR A 151 -12.74 -0.56 -11.69
N ASP A 152 -12.24 -1.78 -11.80
CA ASP A 152 -13.03 -3.01 -11.90
C ASP A 152 -13.19 -3.71 -10.54
N GLY A 153 -12.64 -3.12 -9.47
CA GLY A 153 -12.74 -3.61 -8.10
C GLY A 153 -11.72 -4.70 -7.75
N ASN A 154 -10.74 -4.98 -8.60
CA ASN A 154 -9.64 -5.86 -8.25
C ASN A 154 -8.69 -5.14 -7.30
N LEU A 155 -8.13 -5.84 -6.32
CA LEU A 155 -7.19 -5.29 -5.37
C LEU A 155 -5.76 -5.62 -5.79
N TRP A 156 -5.09 -4.66 -6.37
CA TRP A 156 -3.69 -4.76 -6.77
C TRP A 156 -2.77 -4.72 -5.57
N PHE A 157 -1.66 -5.42 -5.67
CA PHE A 157 -0.62 -5.45 -4.66
C PHE A 157 0.77 -5.45 -5.27
N VAL A 158 1.73 -4.97 -4.50
CA VAL A 158 3.15 -5.09 -4.81
C VAL A 158 3.92 -5.45 -3.54
N THR A 159 4.92 -6.33 -3.70
CA THR A 159 5.87 -6.62 -2.62
C THR A 159 7.12 -5.77 -2.79
N GLY A 160 7.73 -5.45 -1.67
CA GLY A 160 8.90 -4.60 -1.64
C GLY A 160 9.32 -4.34 -0.21
N GLY A 161 9.93 -3.22 0.02
CA GLY A 161 10.19 -2.77 1.37
C GLY A 161 11.44 -1.93 1.53
N PHE A 162 11.53 -1.37 2.70
CA PHE A 162 12.64 -0.54 3.10
C PHE A 162 13.92 -1.35 3.31
N ARG A 163 15.04 -0.68 3.15
CA ARG A 163 16.39 -1.24 3.29
C ARG A 163 16.72 -1.98 4.58
N ILE A 164 15.94 -1.78 5.63
CA ILE A 164 16.14 -2.44 6.93
C ILE A 164 15.95 -3.96 6.87
N TYR A 165 15.36 -4.46 5.80
CA TYR A 165 15.08 -5.88 5.61
C TYR A 165 16.08 -6.49 4.61
N PRO A 166 16.50 -7.76 4.79
CA PRO A 166 17.50 -8.42 3.94
C PRO A 166 17.06 -8.63 2.48
N SER A 167 15.85 -8.24 2.14
CA SER A 167 15.22 -8.47 0.83
C SER A 167 15.62 -7.50 -0.28
N ARG A 168 16.55 -6.60 -0.03
CA ARG A 168 17.02 -5.64 -1.04
C ARG A 168 17.77 -6.35 -2.17
N GLY A 169 17.44 -5.99 -3.41
CA GLY A 169 18.01 -6.64 -4.59
C GLY A 169 17.38 -7.97 -4.94
N GLN A 170 16.37 -8.40 -4.21
CA GLN A 170 15.60 -9.58 -4.55
C GLN A 170 14.44 -9.22 -5.46
N GLN A 171 14.08 -10.15 -6.32
CA GLN A 171 12.91 -10.04 -7.17
C GLN A 171 11.63 -9.97 -6.34
N GLY A 172 10.84 -8.93 -6.56
CA GLY A 172 9.53 -8.77 -5.97
C GLY A 172 8.44 -9.58 -6.67
N ALA A 173 7.23 -9.37 -6.22
CA ALA A 173 6.01 -9.83 -6.86
C ALA A 173 5.03 -8.66 -6.97
N MET A 174 4.26 -8.62 -8.05
CA MET A 174 3.14 -7.70 -8.24
C MET A 174 1.98 -8.47 -8.83
N GLY A 175 0.76 -8.04 -8.51
CA GLY A 175 -0.40 -8.78 -8.96
C GLY A 175 -1.68 -8.19 -8.43
N TYR A 176 -2.75 -8.97 -8.54
CA TYR A 176 -4.04 -8.56 -8.00
C TYR A 176 -4.82 -9.76 -7.44
N ILE A 177 -5.69 -9.44 -6.49
CA ILE A 177 -6.76 -10.30 -6.00
C ILE A 177 -8.01 -9.91 -6.78
N SER A 178 -8.70 -10.86 -7.39
CA SER A 178 -9.88 -10.55 -8.19
C SER A 178 -11.00 -9.94 -7.35
N HIS A 179 -11.78 -9.08 -7.97
CA HIS A 179 -13.02 -8.56 -7.40
C HIS A 179 -13.95 -9.68 -6.91
N ASN A 180 -14.07 -10.75 -7.71
CA ASN A 180 -14.91 -11.90 -7.37
C ASN A 180 -14.49 -12.57 -6.07
N ALA A 181 -13.19 -12.77 -5.83
CA ALA A 181 -12.69 -13.36 -4.58
C ALA A 181 -13.03 -12.48 -3.38
N ILE A 182 -12.83 -11.17 -3.50
CA ILE A 182 -13.11 -10.21 -2.43
C ILE A 182 -14.59 -10.25 -2.06
N GLU A 183 -15.48 -10.11 -3.04
CA GLU A 183 -16.92 -10.09 -2.80
C GLU A 183 -17.43 -11.45 -2.27
N THR A 184 -16.88 -12.57 -2.76
CA THR A 184 -17.23 -13.90 -2.25
C THR A 184 -16.90 -14.04 -0.78
N ILE A 185 -15.70 -13.62 -0.36
CA ILE A 185 -15.27 -13.70 1.04
C ILE A 185 -16.08 -12.74 1.92
N LEU A 186 -16.29 -11.51 1.48
CA LEU A 186 -17.08 -10.52 2.21
C LEU A 186 -18.54 -10.94 2.39
N ALA A 187 -19.08 -11.73 1.46
CA ALA A 187 -20.40 -12.36 1.58
C ALA A 187 -20.40 -13.62 2.48
N GLY A 188 -19.27 -13.97 3.11
CA GLY A 188 -19.14 -15.15 3.98
C GLY A 188 -18.90 -16.46 3.23
N GLY A 189 -18.58 -16.40 1.93
CA GLY A 189 -18.21 -17.55 1.10
C GLY A 189 -16.73 -17.88 1.18
N THR A 190 -16.32 -18.87 0.40
CA THR A 190 -14.92 -19.28 0.25
C THR A 190 -14.51 -19.07 -1.22
N ALA A 191 -13.45 -18.30 -1.43
CA ALA A 191 -12.86 -18.10 -2.75
C ALA A 191 -11.74 -19.10 -3.01
N ASP A 192 -11.57 -19.49 -4.28
CA ASP A 192 -10.44 -20.30 -4.74
C ASP A 192 -9.24 -19.38 -5.02
N LEU A 193 -8.45 -19.12 -3.98
CA LEU A 193 -7.31 -18.20 -4.07
C LEU A 193 -6.23 -18.66 -5.05
N ASP A 194 -6.18 -19.94 -5.40
CA ASP A 194 -5.25 -20.46 -6.40
C ASP A 194 -5.54 -19.95 -7.81
N HIS A 195 -6.80 -19.65 -8.08
CA HIS A 195 -7.26 -19.12 -9.37
C HIS A 195 -7.59 -17.61 -9.33
N GLU A 196 -7.79 -17.05 -8.14
CA GLU A 196 -8.26 -15.67 -7.97
C GLU A 196 -7.16 -14.69 -7.55
N VAL A 197 -5.97 -15.20 -7.17
CA VAL A 197 -4.78 -14.38 -6.90
C VAL A 197 -3.81 -14.52 -8.06
N HIS A 198 -3.72 -13.46 -8.86
CA HIS A 198 -2.90 -13.40 -10.04
C HIS A 198 -1.60 -12.67 -9.77
N VAL A 199 -0.48 -13.25 -10.17
CA VAL A 199 0.86 -12.74 -9.86
C VAL A 199 1.71 -12.60 -11.12
N TYR A 200 2.49 -11.54 -11.18
CA TYR A 200 3.54 -11.29 -12.15
C TYR A 200 4.89 -11.17 -11.41
N ALA A 201 5.89 -11.85 -11.93
CA ALA A 201 7.27 -11.78 -11.45
C ALA A 201 8.06 -10.79 -12.32
N PRO A 202 8.46 -9.62 -11.80
CA PRO A 202 9.34 -8.72 -12.54
C PRO A 202 10.73 -9.32 -12.73
N ALA A 203 11.63 -8.60 -13.38
CA ALA A 203 13.01 -9.09 -13.59
C ALA A 203 13.74 -9.37 -12.26
N PRO A 204 14.71 -10.29 -12.24
CA PRO A 204 15.56 -10.51 -11.08
C PRO A 204 16.20 -9.20 -10.59
N GLY A 205 16.19 -8.97 -9.28
CA GLY A 205 16.70 -7.74 -8.68
C GLY A 205 15.75 -6.54 -8.79
N GLU A 206 14.57 -6.71 -9.34
CA GLU A 206 13.55 -5.68 -9.49
C GLU A 206 12.51 -5.75 -8.36
N GLY A 207 12.29 -4.65 -7.69
CA GLY A 207 11.36 -4.54 -6.58
C GLY A 207 10.85 -3.12 -6.39
N ALA A 208 9.74 -2.96 -5.68
CA ALA A 208 9.14 -1.67 -5.38
C ALA A 208 9.56 -1.15 -4.02
N GLU A 209 9.57 0.17 -3.86
CA GLU A 209 9.80 0.86 -2.58
C GLU A 209 8.61 1.75 -2.17
N ASN A 210 7.70 2.01 -3.09
CA ASN A 210 6.61 2.96 -2.90
C ASN A 210 5.26 2.40 -3.34
N GLY A 211 4.23 3.24 -3.23
CA GLY A 211 2.86 2.87 -3.51
C GLY A 211 2.55 2.59 -4.96
N ILE A 212 1.39 2.03 -5.16
CA ILE A 212 0.75 1.80 -6.46
C ILE A 212 -0.23 2.95 -6.70
N ALA A 213 -0.42 3.34 -7.94
CA ALA A 213 -1.55 4.16 -8.34
C ALA A 213 -2.39 3.43 -9.38
N SER A 214 -3.70 3.66 -9.42
CA SER A 214 -4.58 3.05 -10.40
C SER A 214 -5.27 4.07 -11.31
N CYS A 215 -5.52 3.66 -12.53
CA CYS A 215 -6.24 4.41 -13.54
C CYS A 215 -7.22 3.48 -14.28
N ARG A 216 -7.97 4.02 -15.23
CA ARG A 216 -8.92 3.21 -16.03
C ARG A 216 -8.22 2.12 -16.84
N GLU A 217 -6.98 2.34 -17.21
CA GLU A 217 -6.16 1.43 -18.00
C GLU A 217 -5.57 0.29 -17.17
N GLY A 218 -5.47 0.45 -15.84
CA GLY A 218 -4.93 -0.56 -14.94
C GLY A 218 -4.20 0.03 -13.72
N ALA A 219 -3.21 -0.70 -13.23
CA ALA A 219 -2.37 -0.29 -12.10
C ALA A 219 -0.99 0.15 -12.56
N VAL A 220 -0.54 1.30 -12.04
CA VAL A 220 0.80 1.83 -12.29
C VAL A 220 1.69 1.51 -11.10
N ILE A 221 2.79 0.82 -11.37
CA ILE A 221 3.76 0.39 -10.36
C ILE A 221 5.15 0.89 -10.75
N LEU A 222 5.82 1.52 -9.79
CA LEU A 222 7.19 1.96 -9.95
C LEU A 222 8.13 1.02 -9.18
N THR A 223 9.09 0.44 -9.91
CA THR A 223 10.16 -0.37 -9.35
C THR A 223 11.48 0.40 -9.37
N ASN A 224 12.54 -0.18 -8.84
CA ASN A 224 13.89 0.39 -8.97
C ASN A 224 14.44 0.38 -10.40
N LEU A 225 13.81 -0.31 -11.35
CA LEU A 225 14.31 -0.46 -12.73
C LEU A 225 13.36 0.10 -13.78
N ALA A 226 12.07 0.18 -13.51
CA ALA A 226 11.08 0.57 -14.50
C ALA A 226 9.77 1.06 -13.88
N CYS A 227 9.03 1.82 -14.68
CA CYS A 227 7.61 2.09 -14.48
C CYS A 227 6.79 1.12 -15.30
N TYR A 228 5.75 0.57 -14.73
CA TYR A 228 4.84 -0.38 -15.35
C TYR A 228 3.43 0.16 -15.40
N LEU A 229 2.71 -0.15 -16.48
CA LEU A 229 1.26 -0.23 -16.49
C LEU A 229 0.86 -1.70 -16.61
N LEU A 230 0.12 -2.18 -15.63
CA LEU A 230 -0.39 -3.55 -15.56
C LEU A 230 -1.91 -3.54 -15.67
N ARG A 231 -2.47 -4.55 -16.31
CA ARG A 231 -3.94 -4.74 -16.45
C ARG A 231 -4.34 -6.11 -15.96
N ALA A 232 -5.52 -6.18 -15.31
CA ALA A 232 -6.19 -7.43 -14.99
C ALA A 232 -6.91 -7.95 -16.26
N ASN A 233 -6.51 -9.13 -16.76
CA ASN A 233 -7.09 -9.74 -17.96
C ASN A 233 -7.03 -11.26 -17.87
N GLY A 234 -7.72 -11.85 -16.87
CA GLY A 234 -7.63 -13.29 -16.57
C GLY A 234 -6.24 -13.74 -16.11
N GLY A 235 -5.36 -12.80 -15.84
CA GLY A 235 -4.00 -12.87 -15.41
C GLY A 235 -3.42 -11.46 -15.37
N VAL A 236 -2.15 -11.29 -15.01
CA VAL A 236 -1.49 -9.98 -15.04
C VAL A 236 -0.91 -9.76 -16.44
N GLU A 237 -1.50 -8.81 -17.17
CA GLU A 237 -0.99 -8.32 -18.45
C GLU A 237 -0.07 -7.12 -18.25
N VAL A 238 1.14 -7.16 -18.79
CA VAL A 238 2.02 -5.98 -18.87
C VAL A 238 1.65 -5.19 -20.13
N VAL A 239 0.92 -4.07 -19.93
CA VAL A 239 0.52 -3.19 -21.06
C VAL A 239 1.76 -2.50 -21.61
N TRP A 240 2.57 -1.93 -20.73
CA TRP A 240 3.90 -1.40 -21.06
C TRP A 240 4.83 -1.44 -19.85
N ARG A 241 6.12 -1.41 -20.13
CA ARG A 241 7.22 -1.28 -19.17
C ARG A 241 8.23 -0.28 -19.71
N THR A 242 8.40 0.83 -19.03
CA THR A 242 9.33 1.90 -19.40
C THR A 242 10.51 1.90 -18.42
N PRO A 243 11.71 1.50 -18.85
CA PRO A 243 12.91 1.60 -18.02
C PRO A 243 13.27 3.03 -17.71
N TYR A 244 13.83 3.27 -16.53
CA TYR A 244 14.43 4.56 -16.18
C TYR A 244 15.69 4.35 -15.34
N ASP A 245 16.51 5.38 -15.27
CA ASP A 245 17.67 5.36 -14.40
C ASP A 245 17.28 5.75 -12.98
N SER A 246 17.76 4.96 -12.03
CA SER A 246 17.59 5.19 -10.58
C SER A 246 18.86 4.80 -9.84
N VAL A 247 18.97 5.16 -8.59
CA VAL A 247 20.08 4.71 -7.73
C VAL A 247 20.10 3.17 -7.67
N GLY A 248 18.95 2.54 -7.47
CA GLY A 248 18.84 1.08 -7.45
C GLY A 248 19.14 0.41 -8.77
N ALA A 249 18.80 1.02 -9.91
CA ALA A 249 19.15 0.53 -11.23
C ALA A 249 20.66 0.55 -11.46
N LYS A 250 21.33 1.62 -11.04
CA LYS A 250 22.78 1.76 -11.11
C LYS A 250 23.47 0.67 -10.27
N ASP A 251 23.04 0.53 -9.02
CA ASP A 251 23.61 -0.45 -8.08
C ASP A 251 23.38 -1.89 -8.54
N SER A 252 22.22 -2.20 -9.11
CA SER A 252 21.94 -3.53 -9.65
C SER A 252 22.84 -3.90 -10.83
N ARG A 253 23.18 -2.91 -11.67
CA ARG A 253 24.10 -3.10 -12.80
C ARG A 253 25.56 -3.27 -12.35
N GLU A 254 25.97 -2.58 -11.28
CA GLU A 254 27.33 -2.60 -10.76
C GLU A 254 27.57 -3.74 -9.76
N GLY A 255 26.54 -4.50 -9.39
CA GLY A 255 26.63 -5.58 -8.41
C GLY A 255 26.96 -5.10 -6.99
N ALA A 256 26.82 -3.81 -6.75
CA ALA A 256 27.15 -3.19 -5.48
C ALA A 256 26.02 -3.37 -4.46
N ALA A 257 26.35 -3.79 -3.25
CA ALA A 257 25.47 -3.63 -2.11
C ALA A 257 25.37 -2.14 -1.81
N THR A 258 24.21 -1.56 -2.04
CA THR A 258 24.02 -0.13 -1.96
C THR A 258 24.39 0.46 -0.61
N THR A 259 25.17 1.50 -0.63
CA THR A 259 25.51 2.34 0.52
C THR A 259 24.49 3.44 0.76
N GLY A 260 23.60 3.70 -0.20
CA GLY A 260 22.52 4.72 -0.10
C GLY A 260 21.56 4.39 1.06
N GLY A 261 21.35 5.33 1.97
CA GLY A 261 20.40 5.22 3.08
C GLY A 261 18.96 5.52 2.63
N GLY A 262 17.97 4.92 3.28
CA GLY A 262 16.60 5.36 3.21
C GLY A 262 15.78 4.88 2.01
N LEU A 263 14.83 5.68 1.61
CA LEU A 263 13.79 5.45 0.60
C LEU A 263 14.27 5.77 -0.84
N ALA A 264 15.56 5.63 -1.10
CA ALA A 264 16.19 6.19 -2.30
C ALA A 264 16.62 5.16 -3.33
N TRP A 265 16.13 3.93 -3.24
CA TRP A 265 16.59 2.86 -4.12
C TRP A 265 15.86 2.85 -5.47
N GLY A 266 14.58 3.17 -5.48
CA GLY A 266 13.77 3.35 -6.69
C GLY A 266 13.52 4.82 -7.00
N GLY A 267 12.35 5.14 -7.53
CA GLY A 267 11.94 6.50 -7.86
C GLY A 267 11.75 7.44 -6.65
N GLY A 268 11.83 6.92 -5.42
CA GLY A 268 11.71 7.73 -4.20
C GLY A 268 10.30 8.27 -3.91
N CYS A 269 9.33 8.02 -4.77
CA CYS A 269 7.94 8.44 -4.63
C CYS A 269 6.99 7.41 -5.21
N SER A 270 5.73 7.45 -4.78
CA SER A 270 4.64 6.77 -5.49
C SER A 270 4.38 7.47 -6.83
N PRO A 271 3.93 6.76 -7.87
CA PRO A 271 3.53 7.41 -9.11
C PRO A 271 2.30 8.29 -8.89
N SER A 272 2.30 9.47 -9.50
CA SER A 272 1.15 10.39 -9.52
C SER A 272 0.55 10.41 -10.92
N LEU A 273 -0.78 10.40 -10.99
CA LEU A 273 -1.49 10.26 -12.25
C LEU A 273 -2.21 11.55 -12.64
N SER A 274 -2.15 11.87 -13.92
CA SER A 274 -3.11 12.77 -14.57
C SER A 274 -3.92 11.99 -15.61
N ARG A 275 -4.77 12.67 -16.39
CA ARG A 275 -5.60 12.00 -17.41
C ARG A 275 -4.78 11.21 -18.44
N GLU A 276 -3.57 11.63 -18.74
CA GLU A 276 -2.78 11.10 -19.85
C GLU A 276 -1.35 10.77 -19.46
N LEU A 277 -0.89 11.20 -18.29
CA LEU A 277 0.49 11.09 -17.89
C LEU A 277 0.64 10.46 -16.51
N VAL A 278 1.68 9.66 -16.38
CA VAL A 278 2.23 9.18 -15.12
C VAL A 278 3.45 10.02 -14.77
N PHE A 279 3.47 10.59 -13.58
CA PHE A 279 4.60 11.38 -13.07
C PHE A 279 5.30 10.64 -11.94
N PHE A 280 6.62 10.67 -11.95
CA PHE A 280 7.46 10.16 -10.87
C PHE A 280 8.86 10.80 -10.94
N THR A 281 9.69 10.55 -9.94
CA THR A 281 11.08 11.03 -9.91
C THR A 281 12.06 9.88 -10.10
N ASP A 282 13.23 10.15 -10.67
CA ASP A 282 14.32 9.18 -10.86
C ASP A 282 15.18 8.98 -9.62
N ASN A 283 15.11 9.92 -8.69
CA ASN A 283 15.84 9.92 -7.42
C ASN A 283 17.39 9.84 -7.55
N LEU A 284 17.92 10.34 -8.65
CA LEU A 284 19.37 10.49 -8.86
C LEU A 284 19.92 11.71 -8.10
N GLU A 285 21.24 11.92 -8.13
CA GLU A 285 21.89 13.09 -7.51
C GLU A 285 21.30 14.42 -8.03
N THR A 286 21.05 14.50 -9.34
CA THR A 286 20.19 15.52 -9.92
C THR A 286 18.86 14.89 -10.23
N VAL A 287 17.86 15.19 -9.40
CA VAL A 287 16.53 14.58 -9.51
C VAL A 287 15.80 15.14 -10.71
N SER A 288 15.30 14.25 -11.58
CA SER A 288 14.44 14.59 -12.71
C SER A 288 12.99 14.23 -12.42
N LEU A 289 12.07 15.08 -12.83
CA LEU A 289 10.66 14.73 -12.92
C LEU A 289 10.42 13.99 -14.24
N MET A 290 10.07 12.73 -14.13
CA MET A 290 9.74 11.88 -15.26
C MET A 290 8.25 12.01 -15.57
N ALA A 291 7.91 12.01 -16.86
CA ALA A 291 6.52 11.96 -17.34
C ALA A 291 6.40 10.90 -18.44
N VAL A 292 5.50 9.96 -18.27
CA VAL A 292 5.25 8.87 -19.24
C VAL A 292 3.80 8.95 -19.68
N ASP A 293 3.55 8.87 -20.98
CA ASP A 293 2.18 8.79 -21.52
C ASP A 293 1.57 7.45 -21.11
N ILE A 294 0.36 7.47 -20.53
CA ILE A 294 -0.31 6.28 -20.00
C ILE A 294 -0.74 5.32 -21.12
N ARG A 295 -0.81 5.81 -22.36
CA ARG A 295 -1.28 5.07 -23.54
C ARG A 295 -0.15 4.39 -24.33
N THR A 296 1.09 4.76 -24.08
CA THR A 296 2.28 4.31 -24.82
C THR A 296 3.33 3.72 -23.88
#